data_f0d3381c57717e92c9f27d24308f65e3
#
_entry.id   f0d3381c57717e92c9f27d24308f65e3
#
_cell.length_a   1.000
_cell.length_b   1.000
_cell.length_c   1.000
_cell.angle_alpha   90.00
_cell.angle_beta   90.00
_cell.angle_gamma   90.00
#
_symmetry.space_group_name_H-M   'P 1'
#
loop_
_entity.id
_entity.type
_entity.pdbx_description
1 polymer ?
#
loop_
_entity_poly.entity_id
_entity_poly.type
_entity_poly.pdbx_seq_one_letter_code
_entity_poly.pdbx_strand_id
1 'polypeptide(L)'
;MISPTLNVPQARFLSMPHKFKVYIAGFGSGKTWVGCGGICKGIWEHPGINQGYFAPTYPQIRDIFYPTVEEVAADWGLNVKINEGNKEVHFYYGRQYRGTTICRSMEKPQTIVGFKIGNALVDELDILPKEKARTAWRKIIARMRYKIDGLRNGIDVTTTPEGFKFVYEQFVKAVREKTELASLYGLVQASTFDNEKNLPADYIPSLLESYPPELIKAYLRGQFTNLTSGTVYHQFDRKLNNCEEVEQPGEPIYIGMDFNVGKMAGIVHVLRLGLPCAVTEIINAYDTPDMIRIIKERFWLYDGNDYRKVREIYIYPDASGDSRKSSNASTTDIAQLKQAGFNVVVNSSNPPVKDRVNSMNAMFCNANGERRYKVNVKRCPLYAESLEQQVWDEKGEPDKKSGNDHPNDAGGYFIVKQFPIVKPTGRVTSLRI
;
A
#
# COMPACT_ATOMS: atom_id res chain seq x y z
N MET A 1 40.97 7.56 3.92
CA MET A 1 39.68 6.87 4.32
C MET A 1 38.61 7.40 3.38
N ILE A 2 37.96 6.54 2.63
CA ILE A 2 36.91 6.93 1.67
C ILE A 2 35.66 7.18 2.50
N SER A 3 35.05 8.35 2.39
CA SER A 3 33.87 8.76 3.17
C SER A 3 32.86 9.46 2.24
N PRO A 4 32.02 8.70 1.52
CA PRO A 4 31.01 9.31 0.67
C PRO A 4 29.99 10.07 1.52
N THR A 5 29.56 11.23 1.00
CA THR A 5 28.52 12.04 1.67
C THR A 5 27.14 11.45 1.40
N LEU A 6 26.40 11.13 2.46
CA LEU A 6 25.07 10.54 2.41
C LEU A 6 24.07 11.39 3.19
N ASN A 7 22.85 11.52 2.70
CA ASN A 7 21.75 11.99 3.54
C ASN A 7 21.27 10.86 4.49
N VAL A 8 20.46 11.23 5.48
CA VAL A 8 20.01 10.27 6.52
C VAL A 8 19.29 9.05 5.96
N PRO A 9 18.30 9.19 5.04
CA PRO A 9 17.64 8.04 4.43
C PRO A 9 18.61 7.14 3.63
N GLN A 10 19.57 7.72 2.90
CA GLN A 10 20.58 6.97 2.15
C GLN A 10 21.50 6.16 3.08
N ALA A 11 21.99 6.79 4.15
CA ALA A 11 22.82 6.12 5.15
C ALA A 11 22.06 4.94 5.81
N ARG A 12 20.78 5.17 6.17
CA ARG A 12 19.92 4.12 6.71
C ARG A 12 19.73 2.98 5.72
N PHE A 13 19.50 3.26 4.46
CA PHE A 13 19.34 2.23 3.42
C PHE A 13 20.59 1.38 3.25
N LEU A 14 21.78 2.01 3.13
CA LEU A 14 23.04 1.29 2.96
C LEU A 14 23.45 0.45 4.18
N SER A 15 23.07 0.88 5.40
CA SER A 15 23.38 0.14 6.64
C SER A 15 22.38 -0.99 6.94
N MET A 16 21.25 -1.04 6.26
CA MET A 16 20.17 -2.01 6.52
C MET A 16 20.62 -3.44 6.19
N PRO A 17 20.46 -4.43 7.12
CA PRO A 17 20.98 -5.78 6.95
C PRO A 17 20.06 -6.72 6.14
N HIS A 18 18.86 -6.29 5.82
CA HIS A 18 17.83 -7.13 5.19
C HIS A 18 18.30 -7.71 3.85
N LYS A 19 17.90 -8.94 3.58
CA LYS A 19 18.21 -9.61 2.32
C LYS A 19 17.63 -8.88 1.12
N PHE A 20 16.42 -8.40 1.25
CA PHE A 20 15.70 -7.60 0.26
C PHE A 20 15.36 -6.25 0.88
N LYS A 21 15.81 -5.18 0.27
CA LYS A 21 15.52 -3.85 0.79
C LYS A 21 15.13 -2.89 -0.33
N VAL A 22 14.26 -1.95 -0.04
CA VAL A 22 13.80 -0.95 -0.99
C VAL A 22 14.03 0.46 -0.46
N TYR A 23 14.54 1.31 -1.32
CA TYR A 23 14.58 2.75 -1.19
C TYR A 23 13.48 3.33 -2.09
N ILE A 24 12.33 3.62 -1.49
CA ILE A 24 11.22 4.22 -2.21
C ILE A 24 11.23 5.72 -1.98
N ALA A 25 11.26 6.52 -3.06
CA ALA A 25 11.49 7.93 -2.91
C ALA A 25 11.01 8.76 -4.11
N GLY A 26 10.82 10.07 -3.86
CA GLY A 26 10.46 11.04 -4.88
C GLY A 26 11.53 11.26 -5.94
N PHE A 27 11.19 12.02 -6.98
CA PHE A 27 12.13 12.46 -8.01
C PHE A 27 13.24 13.34 -7.40
N GLY A 28 14.46 13.25 -7.92
CA GLY A 28 15.57 14.05 -7.42
C GLY A 28 16.07 13.67 -6.01
N SER A 29 15.54 12.62 -5.39
CA SER A 29 15.92 12.17 -4.04
C SER A 29 17.27 11.43 -3.96
N GLY A 30 17.97 11.23 -5.08
CA GLY A 30 19.23 10.48 -5.15
C GLY A 30 19.07 8.96 -5.09
N LYS A 31 17.96 8.41 -5.59
CA LYS A 31 17.68 6.98 -5.63
C LYS A 31 18.74 6.15 -6.33
N THR A 32 18.97 6.44 -7.61
CA THR A 32 19.96 5.72 -8.43
C THR A 32 21.36 5.89 -7.86
N TRP A 33 21.68 7.08 -7.34
CA TRP A 33 22.96 7.39 -6.69
C TRP A 33 23.20 6.45 -5.49
N VAL A 34 22.25 6.34 -4.56
CA VAL A 34 22.40 5.46 -3.38
C VAL A 34 22.41 3.98 -3.77
N GLY A 35 21.69 3.60 -4.82
CA GLY A 35 21.73 2.25 -5.38
C GLY A 35 23.12 1.90 -5.92
N CYS A 36 23.74 2.81 -6.68
CA CYS A 36 25.14 2.68 -7.12
C CYS A 36 26.10 2.62 -5.95
N GLY A 37 25.86 3.40 -4.88
CA GLY A 37 26.62 3.30 -3.62
C GLY A 37 26.54 1.91 -3.00
N GLY A 38 25.39 1.24 -3.07
CA GLY A 38 25.24 -0.15 -2.65
C GLY A 38 26.07 -1.13 -3.49
N ILE A 39 26.18 -0.90 -4.80
CA ILE A 39 27.07 -1.67 -5.68
C ILE A 39 28.52 -1.46 -5.27
N CYS A 40 28.97 -0.20 -5.12
CA CYS A 40 30.36 0.13 -4.73
C CYS A 40 30.72 -0.47 -3.38
N LYS A 41 29.81 -0.41 -2.40
CA LYS A 41 29.96 -1.08 -1.10
C LYS A 41 30.19 -2.58 -1.27
N GLY A 42 29.37 -3.25 -2.08
CA GLY A 42 29.50 -4.69 -2.34
C GLY A 42 30.81 -5.04 -3.07
N ILE A 43 31.33 -4.18 -3.97
CA ILE A 43 32.63 -4.34 -4.63
C ILE A 43 33.79 -4.26 -3.62
N TRP A 44 33.67 -3.39 -2.59
CA TRP A 44 34.64 -3.32 -1.51
C TRP A 44 34.60 -4.54 -0.59
N GLU A 45 33.42 -4.94 -0.17
CA GLU A 45 33.21 -6.03 0.81
C GLU A 45 33.51 -7.42 0.22
N HIS A 46 33.21 -7.61 -1.08
CA HIS A 46 33.31 -8.92 -1.75
C HIS A 46 33.98 -8.78 -3.11
N PRO A 47 35.31 -8.53 -3.17
CA PRO A 47 36.00 -8.39 -4.44
C PRO A 47 35.98 -9.68 -5.27
N GLY A 48 35.92 -9.49 -6.59
CA GLY A 48 35.87 -10.62 -7.56
C GLY A 48 34.48 -11.23 -7.77
N ILE A 49 33.45 -10.81 -7.02
CA ILE A 49 32.09 -11.31 -7.19
C ILE A 49 31.32 -10.44 -8.20
N ASN A 50 30.65 -11.09 -9.14
CA ASN A 50 29.76 -10.37 -10.03
C ASN A 50 28.52 -9.89 -9.27
N GLN A 51 28.14 -8.65 -9.51
CA GLN A 51 26.87 -8.07 -9.08
C GLN A 51 25.94 -7.90 -10.28
N GLY A 52 24.65 -7.64 -10.05
CA GLY A 52 23.68 -7.38 -11.07
C GLY A 52 23.13 -5.96 -10.99
N TYR A 53 22.90 -5.35 -12.15
CA TYR A 53 22.07 -4.15 -12.29
C TYR A 53 20.93 -4.40 -13.26
N PHE A 54 19.72 -4.04 -12.85
CA PHE A 54 18.50 -4.28 -13.63
C PHE A 54 17.67 -3.00 -13.69
N ALA A 55 17.32 -2.58 -14.91
CA ALA A 55 16.45 -1.42 -15.17
C ALA A 55 15.30 -1.83 -16.10
N PRO A 56 14.19 -1.05 -16.16
CA PRO A 56 13.07 -1.34 -17.05
C PRO A 56 13.48 -1.53 -18.52
N THR A 57 14.36 -0.67 -19.04
CA THR A 57 14.81 -0.69 -20.43
C THR A 57 16.32 -0.54 -20.54
N TYR A 58 16.88 -0.90 -21.71
CA TYR A 58 18.30 -0.69 -21.94
C TYR A 58 18.72 0.80 -22.09
N PRO A 59 17.93 1.69 -22.71
CA PRO A 59 18.21 3.12 -22.69
C PRO A 59 18.40 3.68 -21.27
N GLN A 60 17.61 3.25 -20.29
CA GLN A 60 17.80 3.67 -18.89
C GLN A 60 19.12 3.19 -18.30
N ILE A 61 19.60 2.00 -18.70
CA ILE A 61 20.93 1.53 -18.31
C ILE A 61 22.01 2.47 -18.88
N ARG A 62 21.93 2.76 -20.18
CA ARG A 62 22.92 3.58 -20.88
C ARG A 62 22.92 5.04 -20.42
N ASP A 63 21.73 5.64 -20.33
CA ASP A 63 21.58 7.07 -20.18
C ASP A 63 21.56 7.52 -18.70
N ILE A 64 21.24 6.61 -17.77
CA ILE A 64 21.11 6.91 -16.34
C ILE A 64 22.17 6.16 -15.52
N PHE A 65 22.23 4.83 -15.63
CA PHE A 65 23.09 4.04 -14.75
C PHE A 65 24.58 4.25 -15.06
N TYR A 66 24.99 4.18 -16.33
CA TYR A 66 26.41 4.28 -16.66
C TYR A 66 27.04 5.60 -16.19
N PRO A 67 26.48 6.79 -16.48
CA PRO A 67 27.06 8.02 -15.96
C PRO A 67 26.98 8.09 -14.42
N THR A 68 25.88 7.65 -13.82
CA THR A 68 25.75 7.71 -12.36
C THR A 68 26.73 6.78 -11.65
N VAL A 69 26.94 5.56 -12.15
CA VAL A 69 27.87 4.63 -11.49
C VAL A 69 29.32 5.07 -11.63
N GLU A 70 29.68 5.77 -12.72
CA GLU A 70 31.02 6.35 -12.91
C GLU A 70 31.28 7.43 -11.86
N GLU A 71 30.33 8.35 -11.68
CA GLU A 71 30.41 9.41 -10.65
C GLU A 71 30.49 8.82 -9.25
N VAL A 72 29.56 7.92 -8.90
CA VAL A 72 29.52 7.31 -7.57
C VAL A 72 30.76 6.47 -7.28
N ALA A 73 31.24 5.70 -8.26
CA ALA A 73 32.45 4.92 -8.08
C ALA A 73 33.67 5.81 -7.73
N ALA A 74 33.81 6.98 -8.37
CA ALA A 74 34.84 7.95 -8.04
C ALA A 74 34.75 8.41 -6.57
N ASP A 75 33.54 8.74 -6.09
CA ASP A 75 33.31 9.11 -4.68
C ASP A 75 33.65 7.97 -3.71
N TRP A 76 33.52 6.72 -4.15
CA TRP A 76 33.89 5.53 -3.38
C TRP A 76 35.35 5.10 -3.61
N GLY A 77 36.16 5.92 -4.30
CA GLY A 77 37.59 5.66 -4.57
C GLY A 77 37.82 4.48 -5.52
N LEU A 78 36.84 4.18 -6.37
CA LEU A 78 36.91 3.16 -7.40
C LEU A 78 36.97 3.81 -8.79
N ASN A 79 37.59 3.11 -9.74
CA ASN A 79 37.54 3.46 -11.15
C ASN A 79 36.67 2.43 -11.87
N VAL A 80 35.96 2.85 -12.89
CA VAL A 80 35.12 1.95 -13.69
C VAL A 80 35.57 1.95 -15.15
N LYS A 81 35.32 0.80 -15.81
CA LYS A 81 35.40 0.65 -17.27
C LYS A 81 34.09 0.05 -17.77
N ILE A 82 33.37 0.84 -18.54
CA ILE A 82 32.08 0.43 -19.10
C ILE A 82 32.33 -0.32 -20.41
N ASN A 83 31.74 -1.51 -20.52
CA ASN A 83 31.70 -2.31 -21.74
C ASN A 83 30.24 -2.39 -22.21
N GLU A 84 29.84 -1.46 -23.07
CA GLU A 84 28.47 -1.39 -23.58
C GLU A 84 28.10 -2.62 -24.45
N GLY A 85 29.04 -3.20 -25.17
CA GLY A 85 28.82 -4.39 -26.00
C GLY A 85 28.36 -5.59 -25.16
N ASN A 86 29.07 -5.86 -24.07
CA ASN A 86 28.74 -6.95 -23.14
C ASN A 86 27.67 -6.53 -22.10
N LYS A 87 27.38 -5.23 -21.99
CA LYS A 87 26.52 -4.65 -20.94
C LYS A 87 27.06 -4.95 -19.56
N GLU A 88 28.30 -4.55 -19.32
CA GLU A 88 29.05 -4.78 -18.09
C GLU A 88 29.78 -3.52 -17.64
N VAL A 89 29.92 -3.35 -16.32
CA VAL A 89 30.74 -2.32 -15.70
C VAL A 89 31.81 -3.02 -14.86
N HIS A 90 33.07 -2.82 -15.20
CA HIS A 90 34.20 -3.40 -14.48
C HIS A 90 34.78 -2.39 -13.51
N PHE A 91 34.96 -2.78 -12.25
CA PHE A 91 35.45 -1.94 -11.17
C PHE A 91 36.90 -2.23 -10.85
N TYR A 92 37.67 -1.16 -10.58
CA TYR A 92 39.09 -1.22 -10.24
C TYR A 92 39.40 -0.32 -9.05
N TYR A 93 40.38 -0.72 -8.25
CA TYR A 93 41.07 0.13 -7.30
C TYR A 93 42.49 0.33 -7.80
N GLY A 94 42.83 1.53 -8.31
CA GLY A 94 44.01 1.75 -9.10
C GLY A 94 44.03 0.84 -10.34
N ARG A 95 45.02 -0.08 -10.42
CA ARG A 95 45.11 -1.08 -11.49
C ARG A 95 44.51 -2.45 -11.12
N GLN A 96 44.09 -2.63 -9.85
CA GLN A 96 43.59 -3.91 -9.37
C GLN A 96 42.10 -4.06 -9.73
N TYR A 97 41.77 -5.10 -10.48
CA TYR A 97 40.40 -5.48 -10.73
C TYR A 97 39.69 -5.89 -9.44
N ARG A 98 38.45 -5.37 -9.22
CA ARG A 98 37.68 -5.56 -7.99
C ARG A 98 36.37 -6.30 -8.21
N GLY A 99 35.81 -6.31 -9.42
CA GLY A 99 34.55 -7.00 -9.71
C GLY A 99 33.85 -6.44 -10.93
N THR A 100 32.77 -7.09 -11.30
CA THR A 100 31.94 -6.69 -12.47
C THR A 100 30.46 -6.58 -12.07
N THR A 101 29.80 -5.54 -12.55
CA THR A 101 28.33 -5.46 -12.53
C THR A 101 27.78 -5.83 -13.91
N ILE A 102 26.97 -6.88 -13.95
CA ILE A 102 26.28 -7.36 -15.14
C ILE A 102 24.96 -6.63 -15.28
N CYS A 103 24.76 -5.88 -16.37
CA CYS A 103 23.58 -5.05 -16.60
C CYS A 103 22.59 -5.78 -17.52
N ARG A 104 21.32 -5.83 -17.14
CA ARG A 104 20.24 -6.41 -17.95
C ARG A 104 18.97 -5.57 -17.85
N SER A 105 18.26 -5.48 -18.98
CA SER A 105 16.94 -4.87 -19.01
C SER A 105 15.88 -5.87 -18.53
N MET A 106 14.89 -5.37 -17.80
CA MET A 106 13.70 -6.12 -17.39
C MET A 106 12.58 -6.07 -18.43
N GLU A 107 12.84 -5.49 -19.60
CA GLU A 107 11.86 -5.42 -20.70
C GLU A 107 11.35 -6.81 -21.13
N LYS A 108 12.28 -7.77 -21.18
CA LYS A 108 11.98 -9.20 -21.45
C LYS A 108 12.55 -10.06 -20.32
N PRO A 109 11.83 -10.24 -19.18
CA PRO A 109 12.36 -10.92 -18.00
C PRO A 109 12.87 -12.34 -18.26
N GLN A 110 12.38 -12.99 -19.33
CA GLN A 110 12.80 -14.34 -19.72
C GLN A 110 14.29 -14.38 -20.11
N THR A 111 14.87 -13.26 -20.54
CA THR A 111 16.30 -13.16 -20.91
C THR A 111 17.24 -13.04 -19.71
N ILE A 112 16.73 -12.92 -18.48
CA ILE A 112 17.53 -12.87 -17.26
C ILE A 112 17.97 -14.29 -16.88
N VAL A 113 18.90 -14.83 -17.68
CA VAL A 113 19.41 -16.21 -17.58
C VAL A 113 20.91 -16.27 -17.90
N GLY A 114 21.57 -17.36 -17.58
CA GLY A 114 22.93 -17.66 -18.06
C GLY A 114 24.08 -17.05 -17.26
N PHE A 115 23.83 -16.31 -16.17
CA PHE A 115 24.88 -15.70 -15.33
C PHE A 115 24.65 -15.95 -13.84
N LYS A 116 25.68 -15.65 -13.04
CA LYS A 116 25.68 -15.78 -11.58
C LYS A 116 26.09 -14.47 -10.95
N ILE A 117 25.34 -14.02 -9.95
CA ILE A 117 25.59 -12.78 -9.21
C ILE A 117 25.46 -13.00 -7.70
N GLY A 118 26.10 -12.16 -6.91
CA GLY A 118 25.99 -12.13 -5.45
C GLY A 118 24.87 -11.20 -4.99
N ASN A 119 25.02 -9.89 -5.25
CA ASN A 119 23.99 -8.90 -4.95
C ASN A 119 23.45 -8.28 -6.24
N ALA A 120 22.27 -7.69 -6.16
CA ALA A 120 21.66 -6.98 -7.28
C ALA A 120 21.09 -5.62 -6.86
N LEU A 121 21.22 -4.63 -7.75
CA LEU A 121 20.43 -3.41 -7.74
C LEU A 121 19.34 -3.54 -8.81
N VAL A 122 18.09 -3.31 -8.43
CA VAL A 122 16.93 -3.25 -9.32
C VAL A 122 16.38 -1.84 -9.27
N ASP A 123 16.58 -1.09 -10.34
CA ASP A 123 16.18 0.31 -10.42
C ASP A 123 14.84 0.45 -11.13
N GLU A 124 14.01 1.38 -10.63
CA GLU A 124 12.69 1.75 -11.15
C GLU A 124 11.76 0.54 -11.40
N LEU A 125 11.68 -0.37 -10.42
CA LEU A 125 10.92 -1.61 -10.52
C LEU A 125 9.41 -1.38 -10.68
N ASP A 126 8.85 -0.36 -10.02
CA ASP A 126 7.41 -0.09 -10.03
C ASP A 126 6.92 0.60 -11.32
N ILE A 127 7.80 1.04 -12.21
CA ILE A 127 7.43 1.46 -13.57
C ILE A 127 6.83 0.28 -14.35
N LEU A 128 7.30 -0.93 -14.09
CA LEU A 128 6.80 -2.12 -14.77
C LEU A 128 5.36 -2.47 -14.36
N PRO A 129 4.57 -3.06 -15.27
CA PRO A 129 3.35 -3.75 -14.89
C PRO A 129 3.63 -4.81 -13.81
N LYS A 130 2.75 -4.92 -12.83
CA LYS A 130 2.89 -5.74 -11.62
C LYS A 130 3.37 -7.18 -11.88
N GLU A 131 2.76 -7.90 -12.82
CA GLU A 131 3.12 -9.29 -13.13
C GLU A 131 4.49 -9.40 -13.83
N LYS A 132 4.87 -8.38 -14.60
CA LYS A 132 6.18 -8.30 -15.22
C LYS A 132 7.27 -8.06 -14.17
N ALA A 133 7.03 -7.15 -13.22
CA ALA A 133 7.90 -6.91 -12.08
C ALA A 133 8.09 -8.18 -11.24
N ARG A 134 7.00 -8.91 -10.95
CA ARG A 134 7.04 -10.19 -10.22
C ARG A 134 7.85 -11.24 -10.95
N THR A 135 7.72 -11.32 -12.26
CA THR A 135 8.48 -12.27 -13.09
C THR A 135 9.97 -11.92 -13.09
N ALA A 136 10.33 -10.64 -13.29
CA ALA A 136 11.71 -10.16 -13.21
C ALA A 136 12.33 -10.46 -11.84
N TRP A 137 11.62 -10.14 -10.76
CA TRP A 137 12.02 -10.42 -9.38
C TRP A 137 12.41 -11.88 -9.16
N ARG A 138 11.55 -12.82 -9.55
CA ARG A 138 11.81 -14.26 -9.43
C ARG A 138 13.03 -14.71 -10.25
N LYS A 139 13.19 -14.16 -11.46
CA LYS A 139 14.34 -14.48 -12.32
C LYS A 139 15.65 -13.95 -11.74
N ILE A 140 15.66 -12.77 -11.14
CA ILE A 140 16.83 -12.16 -10.51
C ILE A 140 17.24 -12.98 -9.28
N ILE A 141 16.31 -13.32 -8.39
CA ILE A 141 16.59 -14.19 -7.23
C ILE A 141 17.28 -15.49 -7.66
N ALA A 142 16.81 -16.11 -8.73
CA ALA A 142 17.40 -17.36 -9.25
C ALA A 142 18.84 -17.19 -9.77
N ARG A 143 19.36 -15.98 -9.93
CA ARG A 143 20.76 -15.71 -10.33
C ARG A 143 21.71 -15.61 -9.13
N MET A 144 21.21 -15.40 -7.92
CA MET A 144 22.01 -15.24 -6.68
C MET A 144 22.44 -16.59 -6.15
N ARG A 145 23.63 -17.03 -6.52
CA ARG A 145 24.09 -18.41 -6.27
C ARG A 145 25.52 -18.51 -5.76
N TYR A 146 26.08 -17.41 -5.23
CA TYR A 146 27.40 -17.51 -4.59
C TYR A 146 27.27 -18.08 -3.18
N LYS A 147 28.10 -19.07 -2.86
CA LYS A 147 28.24 -19.62 -1.51
C LYS A 147 29.51 -19.03 -0.91
N ILE A 148 29.39 -17.87 -0.29
CA ILE A 148 30.48 -17.11 0.31
C ILE A 148 29.97 -16.58 1.65
N ASP A 149 30.78 -16.75 2.70
CA ASP A 149 30.41 -16.30 4.03
C ASP A 149 30.32 -14.77 4.07
N GLY A 150 29.30 -14.26 4.75
CA GLY A 150 29.01 -12.83 4.85
C GLY A 150 28.39 -12.20 3.61
N LEU A 151 28.34 -12.89 2.46
CA LEU A 151 27.67 -12.39 1.27
C LEU A 151 26.15 -12.51 1.43
N ARG A 152 25.43 -11.39 1.35
CA ARG A 152 23.99 -11.31 1.57
C ARG A 152 23.17 -12.09 0.52
N ASN A 153 23.64 -12.18 -0.73
CA ASN A 153 22.86 -12.71 -1.87
C ASN A 153 21.48 -12.03 -1.93
N GLY A 154 21.46 -10.71 -1.92
CA GLY A 154 20.27 -9.90 -1.72
C GLY A 154 20.01 -8.92 -2.85
N ILE A 155 18.80 -8.36 -2.84
CA ILE A 155 18.36 -7.33 -3.80
C ILE A 155 18.15 -6.01 -3.09
N ASP A 156 18.76 -4.97 -3.63
CA ASP A 156 18.48 -3.57 -3.37
C ASP A 156 17.55 -3.04 -4.47
N VAL A 157 16.44 -2.46 -4.09
CA VAL A 157 15.50 -1.82 -5.02
C VAL A 157 15.54 -0.32 -4.82
N THR A 158 15.61 0.42 -5.91
CA THR A 158 15.43 1.87 -5.91
C THR A 158 14.28 2.21 -6.87
N THR A 159 13.23 2.90 -6.41
CA THR A 159 12.09 3.20 -7.27
C THR A 159 11.27 4.37 -6.75
N THR A 160 10.60 5.05 -7.67
CA THR A 160 9.50 5.96 -7.36
C THR A 160 8.22 5.13 -7.16
N PRO A 161 7.36 5.45 -6.20
CA PRO A 161 6.10 4.72 -6.05
C PRO A 161 5.15 5.04 -7.21
N GLU A 162 4.75 4.02 -7.94
CA GLU A 162 3.81 4.10 -9.06
C GLU A 162 2.44 3.51 -8.68
N GLY A 163 1.91 3.92 -7.54
CA GLY A 163 0.68 3.38 -6.98
C GLY A 163 0.94 2.13 -6.12
N PHE A 164 -0.10 1.33 -5.92
CA PHE A 164 -0.07 0.12 -5.10
C PHE A 164 0.31 -1.11 -5.93
N LYS A 165 1.48 -1.05 -6.60
CA LYS A 165 1.96 -2.11 -7.47
C LYS A 165 2.80 -3.17 -6.72
N PHE A 166 3.78 -3.78 -7.41
CA PHE A 166 4.56 -4.91 -6.90
C PHE A 166 5.36 -4.57 -5.64
N VAL A 167 6.00 -3.40 -5.58
CA VAL A 167 6.81 -3.01 -4.42
C VAL A 167 5.93 -2.85 -3.18
N TYR A 168 4.77 -2.21 -3.31
CA TYR A 168 3.81 -2.13 -2.20
C TYR A 168 3.37 -3.51 -1.72
N GLU A 169 2.99 -4.41 -2.64
CA GLU A 169 2.57 -5.76 -2.27
C GLU A 169 3.65 -6.55 -1.55
N GLN A 170 4.89 -6.49 -2.06
CA GLN A 170 5.97 -7.33 -1.56
C GLN A 170 6.61 -6.78 -0.28
N PHE A 171 6.81 -5.47 -0.17
CA PHE A 171 7.54 -4.83 0.93
C PHE A 171 6.63 -4.24 2.02
N VAL A 172 5.35 -4.01 1.73
CA VAL A 172 4.40 -3.46 2.71
C VAL A 172 3.34 -4.49 3.06
N LYS A 173 2.53 -4.92 2.07
CA LYS A 173 1.38 -5.79 2.30
C LYS A 173 1.79 -7.18 2.78
N ALA A 174 2.69 -7.85 2.08
CA ALA A 174 3.14 -9.20 2.45
C ALA A 174 3.84 -9.23 3.81
N VAL A 175 4.63 -8.19 4.15
CA VAL A 175 5.30 -8.08 5.46
C VAL A 175 4.28 -7.84 6.59
N ARG A 176 3.23 -7.05 6.33
CA ARG A 176 2.13 -6.83 7.28
C ARG A 176 1.34 -8.13 7.54
N GLU A 177 1.08 -8.91 6.50
CA GLU A 177 0.32 -10.17 6.57
C GLU A 177 1.13 -11.33 7.17
N LYS A 178 2.44 -11.31 6.99
CA LYS A 178 3.39 -12.35 7.43
C LYS A 178 4.56 -11.71 8.14
N THR A 179 4.42 -11.55 9.45
CA THR A 179 5.40 -10.82 10.29
C THR A 179 6.80 -11.44 10.29
N GLU A 180 6.92 -12.74 10.01
CA GLU A 180 8.20 -13.43 9.82
C GLU A 180 9.02 -12.87 8.65
N LEU A 181 8.36 -12.27 7.66
CA LEU A 181 9.03 -11.63 6.53
C LEU A 181 9.74 -10.32 6.91
N ALA A 182 9.43 -9.71 8.04
CA ALA A 182 10.05 -8.47 8.48
C ALA A 182 11.57 -8.57 8.65
N SER A 183 12.11 -9.77 8.93
CA SER A 183 13.55 -10.00 8.99
C SER A 183 14.23 -10.06 7.61
N LEU A 184 13.47 -10.34 6.55
CA LEU A 184 13.97 -10.48 5.17
C LEU A 184 13.80 -9.20 4.34
N TYR A 185 12.73 -8.44 4.58
CA TYR A 185 12.34 -7.28 3.78
C TYR A 185 12.45 -5.99 4.58
N GLY A 186 13.23 -5.04 4.08
CA GLY A 186 13.37 -3.72 4.68
C GLY A 186 12.91 -2.62 3.73
N LEU A 187 12.37 -1.54 4.27
CA LEU A 187 11.89 -0.39 3.51
C LEU A 187 12.41 0.91 4.11
N VAL A 188 12.97 1.76 3.25
CA VAL A 188 13.24 3.17 3.54
C VAL A 188 12.39 4.01 2.60
N GLN A 189 11.57 4.87 3.17
CA GLN A 189 10.86 5.91 2.42
C GLN A 189 11.62 7.22 2.57
N ALA A 190 11.88 7.88 1.45
CA ALA A 190 12.55 9.17 1.41
C ALA A 190 11.80 10.15 0.49
N SER A 191 12.03 11.42 0.69
CA SER A 191 11.43 12.49 -0.09
C SER A 191 12.48 13.24 -0.93
N THR A 192 12.03 14.01 -1.90
CA THR A 192 12.86 14.97 -2.64
C THR A 192 13.50 15.99 -1.70
N PHE A 193 12.78 16.37 -0.62
CA PHE A 193 13.26 17.33 0.38
C PHE A 193 14.48 16.81 1.17
N ASP A 194 14.63 15.49 1.32
CA ASP A 194 15.81 14.92 1.98
C ASP A 194 17.11 15.14 1.17
N ASN A 195 16.97 15.51 -0.11
CA ASN A 195 18.09 15.78 -1.01
C ASN A 195 18.13 17.23 -1.54
N GLU A 196 17.33 18.13 -0.96
CA GLU A 196 17.16 19.53 -1.41
C GLU A 196 18.48 20.26 -1.62
N LYS A 197 19.48 20.02 -0.76
CA LYS A 197 20.81 20.65 -0.84
C LYS A 197 21.57 20.36 -2.15
N ASN A 198 21.24 19.27 -2.83
CA ASN A 198 21.86 18.83 -4.07
C ASN A 198 21.01 19.13 -5.31
N LEU A 199 19.93 19.91 -5.14
CA LEU A 199 19.01 20.26 -6.22
C LEU A 199 19.02 21.77 -6.48
N PRO A 200 18.72 22.21 -7.72
CA PRO A 200 18.49 23.63 -8.00
C PRO A 200 17.41 24.20 -7.07
N ALA A 201 17.55 25.47 -6.66
CA ALA A 201 16.66 26.10 -5.70
C ALA A 201 15.18 26.16 -6.16
N ASP A 202 14.95 26.22 -7.47
CA ASP A 202 13.63 26.27 -8.11
C ASP A 202 13.03 24.88 -8.43
N TYR A 203 13.81 23.79 -8.25
CA TYR A 203 13.38 22.44 -8.62
C TYR A 203 12.12 21.99 -7.87
N ILE A 204 12.14 22.03 -6.54
CA ILE A 204 11.00 21.64 -5.70
C ILE A 204 9.81 22.60 -5.90
N PRO A 205 9.98 23.93 -5.87
CA PRO A 205 8.90 24.87 -6.16
C PRO A 205 8.22 24.61 -7.51
N SER A 206 8.98 24.37 -8.57
CA SER A 206 8.41 24.08 -9.92
C SER A 206 7.55 22.82 -9.95
N LEU A 207 7.97 21.76 -9.22
CA LEU A 207 7.18 20.54 -9.12
C LEU A 207 5.91 20.73 -8.27
N LEU A 208 6.00 21.51 -7.18
CA LEU A 208 4.84 21.83 -6.34
C LEU A 208 3.78 22.64 -7.10
N GLU A 209 4.20 23.53 -7.99
CA GLU A 209 3.29 24.31 -8.84
C GLU A 209 2.64 23.45 -9.95
N SER A 210 3.43 22.52 -10.54
CA SER A 210 3.01 21.79 -11.75
C SER A 210 2.20 20.53 -11.44
N TYR A 211 2.34 19.93 -10.25
CA TYR A 211 1.77 18.62 -9.95
C TYR A 211 0.52 18.70 -9.08
N PRO A 212 -0.52 17.91 -9.39
CA PRO A 212 -1.65 17.73 -8.49
C PRO A 212 -1.21 17.05 -7.17
N PRO A 213 -1.99 17.22 -6.07
CA PRO A 213 -1.64 16.74 -4.74
C PRO A 213 -1.25 15.27 -4.66
N GLU A 214 -1.89 14.39 -5.43
CA GLU A 214 -1.61 12.96 -5.46
C GLU A 214 -0.24 12.65 -6.06
N LEU A 215 0.15 13.36 -7.13
CA LEU A 215 1.48 13.23 -7.72
C LEU A 215 2.56 13.82 -6.80
N ILE A 216 2.26 14.89 -6.05
CA ILE A 216 3.16 15.42 -5.03
C ILE A 216 3.43 14.38 -3.94
N LYS A 217 2.40 13.68 -3.48
CA LYS A 217 2.56 12.59 -2.50
C LYS A 217 3.49 11.50 -3.01
N ALA A 218 3.31 11.05 -4.26
CA ALA A 218 4.14 10.00 -4.85
C ALA A 218 5.53 10.53 -5.25
N TYR A 219 5.58 11.57 -6.06
CA TYR A 219 6.78 11.96 -6.79
C TYR A 219 7.70 12.93 -6.06
N LEU A 220 7.21 13.61 -5.00
CA LEU A 220 8.06 14.40 -4.12
C LEU A 220 8.23 13.75 -2.76
N ARG A 221 7.18 13.13 -2.20
CA ARG A 221 7.24 12.59 -0.84
C ARG A 221 7.50 11.08 -0.79
N GLY A 222 7.60 10.41 -1.93
CA GLY A 222 7.85 8.97 -2.03
C GLY A 222 6.76 8.12 -1.34
N GLN A 223 5.52 8.61 -1.30
CA GLN A 223 4.41 7.93 -0.64
C GLN A 223 3.65 7.06 -1.64
N PHE A 224 3.30 5.85 -1.22
CA PHE A 224 2.34 5.07 -1.98
C PHE A 224 0.99 5.77 -1.95
N THR A 225 0.45 6.05 -3.11
CA THR A 225 -0.86 6.67 -3.30
C THR A 225 -1.48 6.17 -4.59
N ASN A 226 -2.79 6.27 -4.70
CA ASN A 226 -3.45 5.93 -5.95
C ASN A 226 -3.20 7.03 -6.98
N LEU A 227 -2.53 6.69 -8.07
CA LEU A 227 -2.22 7.60 -9.18
C LEU A 227 -3.26 7.54 -10.30
N THR A 228 -4.22 6.62 -10.23
CA THR A 228 -5.32 6.56 -11.19
C THR A 228 -6.33 7.66 -10.87
N SER A 229 -6.66 8.48 -11.86
CA SER A 229 -7.76 9.43 -11.76
C SER A 229 -9.06 8.68 -11.51
N GLY A 230 -9.82 9.08 -10.46
CA GLY A 230 -11.12 8.50 -10.20
C GLY A 230 -11.22 7.55 -9.01
N THR A 231 -10.47 7.78 -7.93
CA THR A 231 -10.73 7.11 -6.65
C THR A 231 -12.15 7.39 -6.18
N VAL A 232 -12.83 6.33 -5.75
CA VAL A 232 -14.20 6.41 -5.23
C VAL A 232 -14.23 7.26 -3.96
N TYR A 233 -13.30 7.02 -3.03
CA TYR A 233 -13.22 7.72 -1.75
C TYR A 233 -12.09 8.77 -1.73
N HIS A 234 -12.15 9.70 -2.67
CA HIS A 234 -11.14 10.73 -2.91
C HIS A 234 -10.92 11.71 -1.74
N GLN A 235 -11.87 11.79 -0.80
CA GLN A 235 -11.76 12.64 0.40
C GLN A 235 -11.07 11.92 1.58
N PHE A 236 -10.82 10.61 1.49
CA PHE A 236 -10.09 9.89 2.52
C PHE A 236 -8.59 10.19 2.42
N ASP A 237 -8.01 10.57 3.55
CA ASP A 237 -6.56 10.72 3.72
C ASP A 237 -6.10 9.89 4.91
N ARG A 238 -5.21 8.92 4.68
CA ARG A 238 -4.74 7.98 5.69
C ARG A 238 -4.16 8.65 6.96
N LYS A 239 -3.51 9.80 6.82
CA LYS A 239 -2.93 10.53 7.96
C LYS A 239 -3.95 11.42 8.65
N LEU A 240 -4.69 12.21 7.85
CA LEU A 240 -5.63 13.20 8.38
C LEU A 240 -6.92 12.57 8.92
N ASN A 241 -7.34 11.41 8.40
CA ASN A 241 -8.47 10.65 8.93
C ASN A 241 -8.06 9.59 9.96
N ASN A 242 -6.76 9.43 10.27
CA ASN A 242 -6.32 8.49 11.30
C ASN A 242 -6.75 8.90 12.70
N CYS A 243 -7.02 7.89 13.53
CA CYS A 243 -7.16 8.01 14.97
C CYS A 243 -6.53 6.81 15.69
N GLU A 244 -6.41 6.89 17.00
CA GLU A 244 -5.97 5.78 17.85
C GLU A 244 -7.11 5.25 18.74
N GLU A 245 -8.36 5.62 18.41
CA GLU A 245 -9.55 5.19 19.14
C GLU A 245 -9.72 3.67 19.09
N VAL A 246 -10.20 3.13 20.20
CA VAL A 246 -10.54 1.72 20.38
C VAL A 246 -11.87 1.62 21.09
N GLU A 247 -12.53 0.47 20.98
CA GLU A 247 -13.75 0.18 21.72
C GLU A 247 -13.48 0.06 23.22
N GLN A 248 -14.25 0.78 24.05
CA GLN A 248 -14.16 0.72 25.51
C GLN A 248 -15.03 -0.40 26.07
N PRO A 249 -14.72 -0.98 27.23
CA PRO A 249 -15.57 -1.98 27.87
C PRO A 249 -17.01 -1.49 28.09
N GLY A 250 -17.98 -2.26 27.67
CA GLY A 250 -19.41 -1.97 27.88
C GLY A 250 -20.02 -0.93 26.94
N GLU A 251 -19.24 -0.15 26.18
CA GLU A 251 -19.81 0.81 25.24
C GLU A 251 -20.49 0.14 24.05
N PRO A 252 -21.57 0.75 23.50
CA PRO A 252 -22.18 0.27 22.28
C PRO A 252 -21.24 0.30 21.10
N ILE A 253 -21.29 -0.71 20.25
CA ILE A 253 -20.57 -0.73 18.96
C ILE A 253 -21.54 -0.84 17.80
N TYR A 254 -21.10 -0.30 16.65
CA TYR A 254 -21.90 -0.20 15.43
C TYR A 254 -21.14 -0.87 14.30
N ILE A 255 -21.69 -1.92 13.73
CA ILE A 255 -21.03 -2.74 12.71
C ILE A 255 -21.75 -2.57 11.38
N GLY A 256 -21.12 -1.90 10.43
CA GLY A 256 -21.55 -1.97 9.04
C GLY A 256 -21.12 -3.32 8.45
N MET A 257 -22.00 -3.98 7.68
CA MET A 257 -21.77 -5.35 7.23
C MET A 257 -22.17 -5.57 5.78
N ASP A 258 -21.28 -6.18 5.01
CA ASP A 258 -21.51 -6.61 3.64
C ASP A 258 -21.59 -8.14 3.55
N PHE A 259 -22.70 -8.64 2.97
CA PHE A 259 -22.97 -10.08 2.81
C PHE A 259 -22.38 -10.59 1.48
N ASN A 260 -21.21 -11.19 1.53
CA ASN A 260 -20.64 -11.88 0.38
C ASN A 260 -20.02 -13.20 0.81
N VAL A 261 -20.61 -14.32 0.42
CA VAL A 261 -20.19 -15.67 0.83
C VAL A 261 -18.72 -15.89 0.54
N GLY A 262 -17.96 -16.29 1.55
CA GLY A 262 -16.50 -16.47 1.50
C GLY A 262 -15.66 -15.20 1.61
N LYS A 263 -16.31 -14.02 1.63
CA LYS A 263 -15.63 -12.71 1.71
C LYS A 263 -16.45 -11.66 2.46
N MET A 264 -17.22 -12.09 3.46
CA MET A 264 -18.00 -11.15 4.28
C MET A 264 -17.09 -10.17 4.99
N ALA A 265 -17.51 -8.90 5.01
CA ALA A 265 -16.80 -7.83 5.68
C ALA A 265 -17.69 -7.16 6.74
N GLY A 266 -17.08 -6.83 7.88
CA GLY A 266 -17.69 -6.05 8.94
C GLY A 266 -16.74 -4.96 9.42
N ILE A 267 -17.16 -3.70 9.40
CA ILE A 267 -16.39 -2.59 9.94
C ILE A 267 -17.03 -2.12 11.23
N VAL A 268 -16.29 -2.22 12.31
CA VAL A 268 -16.73 -1.89 13.67
C VAL A 268 -16.44 -0.45 13.99
N HIS A 269 -17.47 0.27 14.41
CA HIS A 269 -17.38 1.69 14.75
C HIS A 269 -17.77 1.92 16.21
N VAL A 270 -17.20 2.96 16.78
CA VAL A 270 -17.64 3.63 18.01
C VAL A 270 -17.97 5.06 17.69
N LEU A 271 -18.74 5.72 18.55
CA LEU A 271 -19.03 7.14 18.45
C LEU A 271 -18.19 7.92 19.45
N ARG A 272 -17.48 8.93 18.99
CA ARG A 272 -16.76 9.89 19.82
C ARG A 272 -17.33 11.29 19.61
N LEU A 273 -17.92 11.85 20.65
CA LEU A 273 -18.68 13.11 20.56
C LEU A 273 -19.76 13.08 19.45
N GLY A 274 -20.40 11.93 19.26
CA GLY A 274 -21.41 11.72 18.22
C GLY A 274 -20.84 11.49 16.80
N LEU A 275 -19.51 11.47 16.61
CA LEU A 275 -18.86 11.26 15.32
C LEU A 275 -18.31 9.83 15.19
N PRO A 276 -18.34 9.22 14.00
CA PRO A 276 -17.93 7.84 13.79
C PRO A 276 -16.41 7.68 13.78
N CYS A 277 -15.94 6.64 14.48
CA CYS A 277 -14.57 6.14 14.41
C CYS A 277 -14.60 4.65 14.08
N ALA A 278 -14.03 4.23 12.94
CA ALA A 278 -13.79 2.82 12.65
C ALA A 278 -12.61 2.34 13.49
N VAL A 279 -12.85 1.37 14.37
CA VAL A 279 -11.87 0.95 15.39
C VAL A 279 -11.35 -0.45 15.20
N THR A 280 -12.06 -1.31 14.45
CA THR A 280 -11.57 -2.64 14.07
C THR A 280 -12.29 -3.16 12.83
N GLU A 281 -11.70 -4.12 12.16
CA GLU A 281 -12.25 -4.75 10.96
C GLU A 281 -12.40 -6.26 11.14
N ILE A 282 -13.41 -6.82 10.52
CA ILE A 282 -13.64 -8.27 10.37
C ILE A 282 -13.69 -8.52 8.88
N ILE A 283 -12.68 -9.16 8.32
CA ILE A 283 -12.55 -9.35 6.87
C ILE A 283 -12.47 -10.84 6.56
N ASN A 284 -13.06 -11.24 5.45
CA ASN A 284 -13.08 -12.62 4.96
C ASN A 284 -13.75 -13.63 5.91
N ALA A 285 -14.78 -13.22 6.66
CA ALA A 285 -15.64 -14.20 7.32
C ALA A 285 -16.35 -15.04 6.24
N TYR A 286 -16.47 -16.34 6.50
CA TYR A 286 -16.93 -17.28 5.49
C TYR A 286 -18.43 -17.13 5.19
N ASP A 287 -19.23 -17.04 6.23
CA ASP A 287 -20.68 -16.91 6.16
C ASP A 287 -21.23 -16.17 7.38
N THR A 288 -22.56 -16.03 7.47
CA THR A 288 -23.21 -15.33 8.58
C THR A 288 -23.02 -16.01 9.93
N PRO A 289 -23.08 -17.34 10.07
CA PRO A 289 -22.71 -18.04 11.32
C PRO A 289 -21.28 -17.77 11.76
N ASP A 290 -20.32 -17.77 10.85
CA ASP A 290 -18.91 -17.47 11.15
C ASP A 290 -18.73 -16.00 11.58
N MET A 291 -19.38 -15.06 10.89
CA MET A 291 -19.39 -13.65 11.30
C MET A 291 -19.97 -13.47 12.70
N ILE A 292 -21.10 -14.12 13.02
CA ILE A 292 -21.73 -14.10 14.35
C ILE A 292 -20.76 -14.64 15.41
N ARG A 293 -20.10 -15.76 15.13
CA ARG A 293 -19.10 -16.36 16.03
C ARG A 293 -17.95 -15.37 16.31
N ILE A 294 -17.36 -14.79 15.27
CA ILE A 294 -16.24 -13.82 15.40
C ILE A 294 -16.68 -12.60 16.20
N ILE A 295 -17.86 -12.05 15.96
CA ILE A 295 -18.38 -10.89 16.71
C ILE A 295 -18.54 -11.24 18.19
N LYS A 296 -19.14 -12.37 18.51
CA LYS A 296 -19.31 -12.82 19.91
C LYS A 296 -17.98 -13.05 20.60
N GLU A 297 -17.04 -13.76 19.96
CA GLU A 297 -15.70 -14.03 20.50
C GLU A 297 -14.92 -12.74 20.80
N ARG A 298 -15.05 -11.71 19.99
CA ARG A 298 -14.31 -10.45 20.17
C ARG A 298 -14.95 -9.49 21.15
N PHE A 299 -16.28 -9.47 21.25
CA PHE A 299 -16.99 -8.37 21.91
C PHE A 299 -17.91 -8.79 23.05
N TRP A 300 -18.15 -10.07 23.26
CA TRP A 300 -18.87 -10.60 24.39
C TRP A 300 -17.96 -11.41 25.31
N LEU A 301 -18.41 -11.66 26.53
CA LEU A 301 -17.64 -12.41 27.53
C LEU A 301 -18.00 -13.89 27.45
N TYR A 302 -17.00 -14.75 27.24
CA TYR A 302 -17.19 -16.20 27.35
C TYR A 302 -17.20 -16.61 28.83
N ASP A 303 -18.26 -17.28 29.31
CA ASP A 303 -18.40 -17.68 30.72
C ASP A 303 -18.06 -19.17 30.97
N GLY A 304 -17.56 -19.86 29.98
CA GLY A 304 -17.21 -21.27 30.02
C GLY A 304 -18.21 -22.17 29.32
N ASN A 305 -19.45 -21.72 29.07
CA ASN A 305 -20.48 -22.44 28.35
C ASN A 305 -20.98 -21.70 27.10
N ASP A 306 -21.22 -20.38 27.21
CA ASP A 306 -21.72 -19.57 26.10
C ASP A 306 -21.16 -18.13 26.20
N TYR A 307 -21.46 -17.33 25.19
CA TYR A 307 -21.08 -15.91 25.13
C TYR A 307 -22.17 -15.04 25.77
N ARG A 308 -21.80 -14.41 26.91
CA ARG A 308 -22.69 -13.48 27.61
C ARG A 308 -22.56 -12.08 27.02
N LYS A 309 -23.70 -11.49 26.67
CA LYS A 309 -23.81 -10.11 26.19
C LYS A 309 -23.34 -9.15 27.28
N VAL A 310 -22.30 -8.38 27.00
CA VAL A 310 -21.71 -7.36 27.87
C VAL A 310 -21.80 -5.95 27.30
N ARG A 311 -22.28 -5.82 26.07
CA ARG A 311 -22.51 -4.55 25.38
C ARG A 311 -23.60 -4.67 24.33
N GLU A 312 -24.18 -3.55 23.93
CA GLU A 312 -25.09 -3.47 22.79
C GLU A 312 -24.30 -3.47 21.50
N ILE A 313 -24.73 -4.30 20.53
CA ILE A 313 -24.15 -4.40 19.20
C ILE A 313 -25.25 -4.09 18.18
N TYR A 314 -25.02 -3.01 17.41
CA TYR A 314 -25.91 -2.58 16.35
C TYR A 314 -25.29 -2.99 15.00
N ILE A 315 -26.02 -3.79 14.21
CA ILE A 315 -25.57 -4.24 12.89
C ILE A 315 -26.32 -3.46 11.81
N TYR A 316 -25.58 -2.92 10.86
CA TYR A 316 -26.07 -2.19 9.70
C TYR A 316 -25.72 -3.00 8.44
N PRO A 317 -26.53 -4.00 8.09
CA PRO A 317 -26.23 -4.90 7.00
C PRO A 317 -26.70 -4.38 5.66
N ASP A 318 -26.17 -4.98 4.59
CA ASP A 318 -26.76 -4.96 3.26
C ASP A 318 -28.22 -5.50 3.31
N ALA A 319 -29.16 -4.78 2.72
CA ALA A 319 -30.56 -5.18 2.68
C ALA A 319 -30.80 -6.48 1.89
N SER A 320 -29.89 -6.91 1.01
CA SER A 320 -30.01 -8.18 0.27
C SER A 320 -29.97 -9.41 1.17
N GLY A 321 -29.47 -9.28 2.41
CA GLY A 321 -29.48 -10.34 3.42
C GLY A 321 -30.86 -10.76 3.90
N ASP A 322 -31.95 -10.05 3.51
CA ASP A 322 -33.31 -10.45 3.75
C ASP A 322 -33.86 -11.38 2.65
N SER A 323 -33.16 -11.56 1.54
CA SER A 323 -33.55 -12.45 0.46
C SER A 323 -33.36 -13.94 0.85
N ARG A 324 -34.39 -14.77 0.61
CA ARG A 324 -34.31 -16.21 0.83
C ARG A 324 -33.38 -16.85 -0.21
N LYS A 325 -32.33 -17.53 0.25
CA LYS A 325 -31.47 -18.36 -0.62
C LYS A 325 -32.11 -19.73 -0.80
N SER A 326 -32.12 -20.25 -2.02
CA SER A 326 -32.72 -21.58 -2.36
C SER A 326 -32.11 -22.77 -1.61
N SER A 327 -30.90 -22.61 -1.07
CA SER A 327 -30.19 -23.63 -0.30
C SER A 327 -30.56 -23.65 1.19
N ASN A 328 -31.22 -22.62 1.72
CA ASN A 328 -31.64 -22.55 3.13
C ASN A 328 -32.93 -21.71 3.25
N ALA A 329 -34.07 -22.32 2.88
CA ALA A 329 -35.33 -21.63 2.76
C ALA A 329 -35.95 -21.18 4.10
N SER A 330 -35.36 -21.56 5.25
CA SER A 330 -35.93 -21.35 6.57
C SER A 330 -35.43 -20.11 7.31
N THR A 331 -34.22 -19.59 7.02
CA THR A 331 -33.65 -18.46 7.75
C THR A 331 -32.87 -17.52 6.82
N THR A 332 -33.18 -16.23 6.88
CA THR A 332 -32.38 -15.20 6.18
C THR A 332 -31.17 -14.82 7.02
N ASP A 333 -30.13 -14.23 6.38
CA ASP A 333 -28.94 -13.75 7.08
C ASP A 333 -29.31 -12.74 8.18
N ILE A 334 -30.25 -11.85 7.88
CA ILE A 334 -30.80 -10.87 8.85
C ILE A 334 -31.53 -11.56 10.03
N ALA A 335 -32.29 -12.64 9.77
CA ALA A 335 -32.95 -13.39 10.82
C ALA A 335 -31.93 -14.06 11.76
N GLN A 336 -30.84 -14.62 11.23
CA GLN A 336 -29.74 -15.21 12.02
C GLN A 336 -29.06 -14.17 12.93
N LEU A 337 -28.80 -12.98 12.42
CA LEU A 337 -28.20 -11.88 13.23
C LEU A 337 -29.15 -11.47 14.38
N LYS A 338 -30.46 -11.37 14.13
CA LYS A 338 -31.45 -11.07 15.18
C LYS A 338 -31.53 -12.19 16.22
N GLN A 339 -31.55 -13.45 15.79
CA GLN A 339 -31.57 -14.63 16.69
C GLN A 339 -30.29 -14.69 17.54
N ALA A 340 -29.17 -14.23 17.02
CA ALA A 340 -27.90 -14.16 17.75
C ALA A 340 -27.90 -13.09 18.87
N GLY A 341 -28.95 -12.25 18.95
CA GLY A 341 -29.11 -11.21 20.00
C GLY A 341 -28.54 -9.83 19.61
N PHE A 342 -28.29 -9.57 18.32
CA PHE A 342 -27.86 -8.27 17.84
C PHE A 342 -29.03 -7.34 17.50
N ASN A 343 -28.82 -6.03 17.64
CA ASN A 343 -29.76 -5.01 17.21
C ASN A 343 -29.56 -4.73 15.71
N VAL A 344 -30.40 -5.30 14.84
CA VAL A 344 -30.23 -5.17 13.38
C VAL A 344 -31.03 -3.98 12.86
N VAL A 345 -30.33 -3.01 12.27
CA VAL A 345 -30.87 -1.79 11.69
C VAL A 345 -30.74 -1.87 10.17
N VAL A 346 -31.79 -2.32 9.50
CA VAL A 346 -31.83 -2.55 8.06
C VAL A 346 -32.86 -1.64 7.38
N ASN A 347 -32.60 -1.24 6.16
CA ASN A 347 -33.57 -0.58 5.28
C ASN A 347 -34.36 -1.62 4.48
N SER A 348 -35.54 -1.24 3.95
CA SER A 348 -36.32 -2.09 3.02
C SER A 348 -35.60 -2.37 1.69
N SER A 349 -34.63 -1.52 1.32
CA SER A 349 -33.77 -1.65 0.14
C SER A 349 -32.42 -1.01 0.40
N ASN A 350 -31.42 -1.42 -0.36
CA ASN A 350 -30.10 -0.78 -0.29
C ASN A 350 -30.18 0.68 -0.73
N PRO A 351 -29.47 1.58 -0.05
CA PRO A 351 -29.32 2.93 -0.53
C PRO A 351 -28.58 2.93 -1.89
N PRO A 352 -28.88 3.89 -2.78
CA PRO A 352 -28.14 4.05 -4.01
C PRO A 352 -26.63 4.15 -3.74
N VAL A 353 -25.82 3.44 -4.54
CA VAL A 353 -24.35 3.44 -4.40
C VAL A 353 -23.78 4.86 -4.34
N LYS A 354 -24.28 5.74 -5.20
CA LYS A 354 -23.89 7.16 -5.23
C LYS A 354 -24.14 7.87 -3.90
N ASP A 355 -25.27 7.62 -3.25
CA ASP A 355 -25.60 8.28 -1.98
C ASP A 355 -24.70 7.74 -0.85
N ARG A 356 -24.40 6.44 -0.87
CA ARG A 356 -23.46 5.82 0.08
C ARG A 356 -22.05 6.38 -0.07
N VAL A 357 -21.52 6.43 -1.29
CA VAL A 357 -20.18 6.98 -1.58
C VAL A 357 -20.10 8.47 -1.22
N ASN A 358 -21.12 9.26 -1.58
CA ASN A 358 -21.14 10.68 -1.28
C ASN A 358 -21.22 10.94 0.25
N SER A 359 -21.99 10.15 1.00
CA SER A 359 -22.04 10.26 2.47
C SER A 359 -20.68 9.96 3.09
N MET A 360 -20.00 8.93 2.61
CA MET A 360 -18.64 8.58 3.05
C MET A 360 -17.65 9.73 2.77
N ASN A 361 -17.61 10.23 1.54
CA ASN A 361 -16.72 11.33 1.17
C ASN A 361 -16.99 12.60 1.98
N ALA A 362 -18.27 12.96 2.17
CA ALA A 362 -18.65 14.14 2.97
C ALA A 362 -18.26 14.00 4.45
N MET A 363 -18.22 12.79 4.98
CA MET A 363 -17.79 12.52 6.35
C MET A 363 -16.27 12.43 6.46
N PHE A 364 -15.56 11.94 5.44
CA PHE A 364 -14.09 11.97 5.42
C PHE A 364 -13.54 13.38 5.33
N CYS A 365 -14.11 14.23 4.48
CA CYS A 365 -13.76 15.66 4.42
C CYS A 365 -14.90 16.41 3.72
N ASN A 366 -15.54 17.33 4.42
CA ASN A 366 -16.56 18.19 3.82
C ASN A 366 -15.95 19.40 3.10
N ALA A 367 -16.79 20.23 2.47
CA ALA A 367 -16.36 21.41 1.73
C ALA A 367 -15.63 22.46 2.61
N ASN A 368 -15.83 22.43 3.92
CA ASN A 368 -15.15 23.31 4.87
C ASN A 368 -13.81 22.73 5.37
N GLY A 369 -13.39 21.56 4.88
CA GLY A 369 -12.18 20.87 5.31
C GLY A 369 -12.33 20.09 6.63
N GLU A 370 -13.54 19.98 7.18
CA GLU A 370 -13.79 19.25 8.41
C GLU A 370 -13.81 17.73 8.15
N ARG A 371 -13.08 16.99 8.98
CA ARG A 371 -12.94 15.52 8.89
C ARG A 371 -13.65 14.86 10.07
N ARG A 372 -14.87 14.43 9.81
CA ARG A 372 -15.80 13.92 10.83
C ARG A 372 -15.79 12.40 10.97
N TYR A 373 -15.28 11.66 9.97
CA TYR A 373 -15.10 10.22 10.03
C TYR A 373 -13.63 9.87 10.19
N LYS A 374 -13.29 9.17 11.25
CA LYS A 374 -11.93 8.73 11.56
C LYS A 374 -11.80 7.20 11.44
N VAL A 375 -10.60 6.74 11.15
CA VAL A 375 -10.28 5.32 11.00
C VAL A 375 -9.00 5.01 11.77
N ASN A 376 -9.03 4.04 12.66
CA ASN A 376 -7.82 3.52 13.27
C ASN A 376 -7.08 2.66 12.24
N VAL A 377 -6.18 3.27 11.48
CA VAL A 377 -5.50 2.60 10.36
C VAL A 377 -4.56 1.47 10.76
N LYS A 378 -4.19 1.40 12.06
CA LYS A 378 -3.41 0.28 12.59
C LYS A 378 -4.29 -0.96 12.80
N ARG A 379 -5.54 -0.76 13.22
CA ARG A 379 -6.50 -1.85 13.50
C ARG A 379 -7.43 -2.14 12.34
N CYS A 380 -7.55 -1.21 11.38
CA CYS A 380 -8.33 -1.34 10.15
C CYS A 380 -7.44 -1.18 8.90
N PRO A 381 -6.34 -1.94 8.76
CA PRO A 381 -5.38 -1.74 7.68
C PRO A 381 -5.95 -2.09 6.31
N LEU A 382 -6.78 -3.14 6.19
CA LEU A 382 -7.39 -3.56 4.92
C LEU A 382 -8.52 -2.61 4.51
N TYR A 383 -9.30 -2.13 5.47
CA TYR A 383 -10.32 -1.11 5.20
C TYR A 383 -9.70 0.20 4.70
N ALA A 384 -8.66 0.69 5.37
CA ALA A 384 -7.94 1.89 4.93
C ALA A 384 -7.32 1.71 3.54
N GLU A 385 -6.75 0.54 3.25
CA GLU A 385 -6.22 0.19 1.92
C GLU A 385 -7.32 0.17 0.86
N SER A 386 -8.48 -0.41 1.17
CA SER A 386 -9.63 -0.45 0.26
C SER A 386 -10.16 0.95 -0.07
N LEU A 387 -10.22 1.85 0.93
CA LEU A 387 -10.60 3.25 0.73
C LEU A 387 -9.63 4.00 -0.21
N GLU A 388 -8.34 3.72 -0.14
CA GLU A 388 -7.32 4.34 -0.99
C GLU A 388 -7.29 3.77 -2.42
N GLN A 389 -7.64 2.49 -2.57
CA GLN A 389 -7.40 1.77 -3.84
C GLN A 389 -8.64 1.62 -4.70
N GLN A 390 -9.85 1.74 -4.17
CA GLN A 390 -11.06 1.56 -4.96
C GLN A 390 -11.21 2.67 -5.99
N VAL A 391 -11.38 2.27 -7.24
CA VAL A 391 -11.57 3.17 -8.39
C VAL A 391 -12.95 2.97 -9.01
N TRP A 392 -13.38 3.91 -9.85
CA TRP A 392 -14.57 3.75 -10.67
C TRP A 392 -14.25 2.82 -11.85
N ASP A 393 -15.19 1.95 -12.20
CA ASP A 393 -15.12 1.15 -13.42
C ASP A 393 -15.54 1.98 -14.65
N GLU A 394 -15.48 1.37 -15.84
CA GLU A 394 -15.85 2.02 -17.10
C GLU A 394 -17.33 2.44 -17.18
N LYS A 395 -18.18 1.92 -16.28
CA LYS A 395 -19.61 2.23 -16.20
C LYS A 395 -19.93 3.32 -15.16
N GLY A 396 -18.90 3.79 -14.44
CA GLY A 396 -19.07 4.77 -13.36
C GLY A 396 -19.60 4.17 -12.05
N GLU A 397 -19.46 2.86 -11.87
CA GLU A 397 -19.70 2.15 -10.61
C GLU A 397 -18.38 1.83 -9.91
N PRO A 398 -18.34 1.71 -8.56
CA PRO A 398 -17.14 1.25 -7.86
C PRO A 398 -16.68 -0.12 -8.37
N ASP A 399 -15.39 -0.23 -8.75
CA ASP A 399 -14.85 -1.49 -9.27
C ASP A 399 -14.95 -2.62 -8.24
N LYS A 400 -15.50 -3.76 -8.68
CA LYS A 400 -15.68 -4.96 -7.88
C LYS A 400 -14.64 -6.05 -8.14
N LYS A 401 -13.83 -5.90 -9.20
CA LYS A 401 -12.82 -6.91 -9.58
C LYS A 401 -11.63 -6.93 -8.64
N SER A 402 -11.31 -5.80 -8.03
CA SER A 402 -10.20 -5.66 -7.07
C SER A 402 -10.51 -6.30 -5.72
N GLY A 403 -11.79 -6.49 -5.35
CA GLY A 403 -12.21 -6.94 -4.02
C GLY A 403 -12.12 -5.85 -2.94
N ASN A 404 -11.87 -4.61 -3.33
CA ASN A 404 -11.85 -3.46 -2.41
C ASN A 404 -13.26 -2.96 -2.05
N ASP A 405 -14.30 -3.43 -2.74
CA ASP A 405 -15.68 -3.06 -2.53
C ASP A 405 -16.22 -3.56 -1.18
N HIS A 406 -15.93 -4.79 -0.78
CA HIS A 406 -16.53 -5.40 0.41
C HIS A 406 -16.31 -4.62 1.72
N PRO A 407 -15.07 -4.23 2.11
CA PRO A 407 -14.86 -3.42 3.31
C PRO A 407 -15.48 -2.03 3.19
N ASN A 408 -15.44 -1.44 2.00
CA ASN A 408 -15.99 -0.11 1.75
C ASN A 408 -17.50 -0.08 1.79
N ASP A 409 -18.15 -1.08 1.23
CA ASP A 409 -19.60 -1.27 1.29
C ASP A 409 -20.06 -1.50 2.74
N ALA A 410 -19.35 -2.36 3.47
CA ALA A 410 -19.60 -2.59 4.89
C ALA A 410 -19.57 -1.29 5.71
N GLY A 411 -18.46 -0.52 5.65
CA GLY A 411 -18.39 0.78 6.32
C GLY A 411 -19.46 1.76 5.86
N GLY A 412 -19.75 1.75 4.55
CA GLY A 412 -20.72 2.62 3.91
C GLY A 412 -22.17 2.44 4.38
N TYR A 413 -22.61 1.21 4.66
CA TYR A 413 -23.98 0.96 5.15
C TYR A 413 -24.24 1.62 6.51
N PHE A 414 -23.28 1.61 7.42
CA PHE A 414 -23.40 2.33 8.68
C PHE A 414 -23.41 3.85 8.46
N ILE A 415 -22.44 4.37 7.69
CA ILE A 415 -22.30 5.80 7.49
C ILE A 415 -23.52 6.41 6.79
N VAL A 416 -24.00 5.84 5.70
CA VAL A 416 -25.16 6.38 4.98
C VAL A 416 -26.44 6.36 5.80
N LYS A 417 -26.59 5.39 6.71
CA LYS A 417 -27.77 5.28 7.58
C LYS A 417 -27.73 6.29 8.71
N GLN A 418 -26.60 6.48 9.35
CA GLN A 418 -26.44 7.36 10.53
C GLN A 418 -26.13 8.82 10.15
N PHE A 419 -25.44 9.01 9.04
CA PHE A 419 -24.97 10.31 8.56
C PHE A 419 -25.35 10.54 7.10
N PRO A 420 -26.64 10.49 6.73
CA PRO A 420 -27.07 10.66 5.35
C PRO A 420 -26.80 12.09 4.87
N ILE A 421 -26.55 12.25 3.57
CA ILE A 421 -26.57 13.57 2.95
C ILE A 421 -28.01 14.06 2.95
N VAL A 422 -28.29 15.14 3.66
CA VAL A 422 -29.60 15.78 3.68
C VAL A 422 -29.81 16.42 2.32
N LYS A 423 -30.69 15.84 1.50
CA LYS A 423 -31.18 16.50 0.29
C LYS A 423 -32.13 17.63 0.76
N PRO A 424 -31.92 18.88 0.33
CA PRO A 424 -32.89 19.93 0.65
C PRO A 424 -34.24 19.52 0.08
N THR A 425 -35.23 19.26 0.94
CA THR A 425 -36.62 19.08 0.54
C THR A 425 -37.17 20.43 0.15
N GLY A 426 -37.07 20.78 -1.13
CA GLY A 426 -37.78 21.93 -1.69
C GLY A 426 -39.29 21.66 -1.62
N ARG A 427 -39.98 22.18 -0.61
CA ARG A 427 -41.44 22.33 -0.68
C ARG A 427 -41.72 23.40 -1.73
N VAL A 428 -42.10 22.97 -2.91
CA VAL A 428 -42.75 23.84 -3.88
C VAL A 428 -44.14 24.11 -3.34
N THR A 429 -44.32 25.22 -2.62
CA THR A 429 -45.64 25.79 -2.40
C THR A 429 -46.10 26.39 -3.70
N SER A 430 -47.00 25.70 -4.40
CA SER A 430 -47.74 26.31 -5.54
C SER A 430 -48.53 27.50 -5.01
N LEU A 431 -48.10 28.72 -5.37
CA LEU A 431 -48.95 29.89 -5.32
C LEU A 431 -50.07 29.69 -6.38
N ARG A 432 -51.26 29.41 -5.94
CA ARG A 432 -52.47 29.62 -6.78
C ARG A 432 -52.68 31.12 -6.86
N ILE A 433 -52.55 31.67 -8.07
CA ILE A 433 -53.04 33.00 -8.48
C ILE A 433 -54.51 32.86 -8.81
#